data_447a2ac4a88b872e4850da824bf84bec
#
_entry.id   447a2ac4a88b872e4850da824bf84bec
#
_cell.length_a   1.000
_cell.length_b   1.000
_cell.length_c   1.000
_cell.angle_alpha   90.00
_cell.angle_beta   90.00
_cell.angle_gamma   90.00
#
_symmetry.space_group_name_H-M   'P 1'
#
loop_
_entity.id
_entity.type
_entity.pdbx_description
1 polymer ?
#
loop_
_entity_poly.entity_id
_entity_poly.type
_entity_poly.pdbx_seq_one_letter_code
_entity_poly.pdbx_strand_id
1 'polypeptide(L)'
;MPDKNLPRRAFLIQASAALGAGALAAFAPVQQAFAAQLNNLSVSAGGSDPFADLRQKYLLAPDVTYFNHGSIGTIPRMVQQARQGYLDLCETNPWLYMWSKPWDEARAHTRAIAAGFMGCGADEVVFTHNTTEAFSLLAGGLDLQAGDEVVFSSMNHSGASVAWFHYARTRGFSVRKFDFPIRDVPTLTADDIVALCRENLTDRTRVLVLPHIDNLVGLRHPLRKIADMAHSHGVEFVAVDGAQSVGMIPVNITNLGVDFYATSAHKWLQAPKGVGLLYMRKRAQASVRPIWVTWGQKSWAGSVQIFEDYGTRNLAEVLTLSDAIAFQKRLETQGAVQRKRALRDYVRQAVASRPNLTWRSPTEWDLASSLYSIGLQGRDSREVSRDMFQNHGYVFRPFHGDDWNTLRLSLNVFNTEKEIDRFFELLG
;
A
#
# COMPACT_ATOMS: atom_id res chain seq x y z
N MET A 1 -57.23 5.39 -0.02
CA MET A 1 -56.86 4.66 -1.24
C MET A 1 -55.85 3.63 -0.85
N PRO A 2 -56.07 2.33 -1.11
CA PRO A 2 -55.12 1.29 -0.70
C PRO A 2 -53.87 1.33 -1.56
N ASP A 3 -52.74 1.18 -0.89
CA ASP A 3 -51.40 1.26 -1.46
C ASP A 3 -51.13 0.06 -2.42
N LYS A 4 -51.15 0.34 -3.74
CA LYS A 4 -50.96 -0.63 -4.82
C LYS A 4 -49.49 -1.13 -4.95
N ASN A 5 -48.61 -0.71 -4.06
CA ASN A 5 -47.16 -1.01 -4.15
C ASN A 5 -46.69 -2.18 -3.24
N LEU A 6 -47.58 -2.73 -2.38
CA LEU A 6 -47.18 -3.82 -1.51
C LEU A 6 -46.73 -5.12 -2.22
N PRO A 7 -47.35 -5.57 -3.32
CA PRO A 7 -46.92 -6.82 -3.96
C PRO A 7 -45.53 -6.72 -4.64
N ARG A 8 -45.22 -5.55 -5.21
CA ARG A 8 -43.92 -5.34 -5.85
C ARG A 8 -42.75 -5.23 -4.85
N ARG A 9 -42.96 -4.58 -3.72
CA ARG A 9 -41.99 -4.53 -2.62
C ARG A 9 -41.74 -5.90 -2.00
N ALA A 10 -42.79 -6.68 -1.76
CA ALA A 10 -42.69 -8.04 -1.23
C ALA A 10 -41.99 -8.98 -2.21
N PHE A 11 -42.23 -8.88 -3.50
CA PHE A 11 -41.56 -9.64 -4.54
C PHE A 11 -40.07 -9.26 -4.65
N LEU A 12 -39.72 -7.96 -4.60
CA LEU A 12 -38.34 -7.51 -4.60
C LEU A 12 -37.56 -7.91 -3.34
N ILE A 13 -38.22 -7.93 -2.17
CA ILE A 13 -37.62 -8.38 -0.91
C ILE A 13 -37.42 -9.91 -0.91
N GLN A 14 -38.38 -10.68 -1.41
CA GLN A 14 -38.24 -12.14 -1.52
C GLN A 14 -37.24 -12.54 -2.61
N ALA A 15 -37.24 -11.86 -3.74
CA ALA A 15 -36.21 -12.06 -4.77
C ALA A 15 -34.80 -11.72 -4.25
N SER A 16 -34.66 -10.65 -3.44
CA SER A 16 -33.36 -10.30 -2.85
C SER A 16 -32.91 -11.25 -1.73
N ALA A 17 -33.82 -11.88 -0.98
CA ALA A 17 -33.47 -12.87 0.03
C ALA A 17 -33.05 -14.24 -0.56
N ALA A 18 -33.68 -14.65 -1.68
CA ALA A 18 -33.27 -15.82 -2.44
C ALA A 18 -31.96 -15.62 -3.23
N LEU A 19 -31.62 -14.37 -3.54
CA LEU A 19 -30.42 -13.98 -4.27
C LEU A 19 -29.17 -13.82 -3.37
N GLY A 20 -29.33 -13.71 -2.04
CA GLY A 20 -28.20 -13.52 -1.13
C GLY A 20 -27.22 -14.70 -1.14
N ALA A 21 -27.70 -15.94 -1.09
CA ALA A 21 -26.86 -17.13 -1.27
C ALA A 21 -26.39 -17.33 -2.72
N GLY A 22 -27.15 -16.81 -3.70
CA GLY A 22 -26.83 -16.89 -5.12
C GLY A 22 -25.78 -15.89 -5.60
N ALA A 23 -25.53 -14.82 -4.87
CA ALA A 23 -24.66 -13.74 -5.33
C ALA A 23 -23.17 -14.05 -5.12
N LEU A 24 -22.78 -14.60 -3.99
CA LEU A 24 -21.43 -15.16 -3.84
C LEU A 24 -21.21 -16.30 -4.84
N ALA A 25 -22.26 -17.10 -5.12
CA ALA A 25 -22.23 -18.14 -6.15
C ALA A 25 -22.00 -17.57 -7.57
N ALA A 26 -22.49 -16.39 -7.89
CA ALA A 26 -22.28 -15.76 -9.20
C ALA A 26 -20.81 -15.36 -9.45
N PHE A 27 -20.06 -15.02 -8.40
CA PHE A 27 -18.61 -14.74 -8.48
C PHE A 27 -17.77 -16.02 -8.47
N ALA A 28 -18.35 -17.18 -8.08
CA ALA A 28 -17.64 -18.45 -7.96
C ALA A 28 -16.89 -18.89 -9.22
N PRO A 29 -17.40 -18.75 -10.46
CA PRO A 29 -16.66 -19.13 -11.65
C PRO A 29 -15.33 -18.36 -11.81
N VAL A 30 -15.32 -17.05 -11.55
CA VAL A 30 -14.09 -16.24 -11.61
C VAL A 30 -13.11 -16.70 -10.52
N GLN A 31 -13.60 -16.90 -9.30
CA GLN A 31 -12.79 -17.35 -8.16
C GLN A 31 -12.22 -18.75 -8.38
N GLN A 32 -13.01 -19.68 -8.95
CA GLN A 32 -12.57 -21.03 -9.27
C GLN A 32 -11.49 -21.04 -10.36
N ALA A 33 -11.68 -20.24 -11.42
CA ALA A 33 -10.69 -20.11 -12.49
C ALA A 33 -9.36 -19.52 -11.96
N PHE A 34 -9.43 -18.53 -11.09
CA PHE A 34 -8.27 -17.97 -10.42
C PHE A 34 -7.60 -19.00 -9.49
N ALA A 35 -8.37 -19.71 -8.66
CA ALA A 35 -7.85 -20.72 -7.73
C ALA A 35 -7.15 -21.88 -8.48
N ALA A 36 -7.69 -22.31 -9.62
CA ALA A 36 -7.05 -23.32 -10.46
C ALA A 36 -5.69 -22.85 -10.97
N GLN A 37 -5.58 -21.60 -11.42
CA GLN A 37 -4.30 -21.01 -11.86
C GLN A 37 -3.33 -20.88 -10.68
N LEU A 38 -3.81 -20.44 -9.51
CA LEU A 38 -3.00 -20.27 -8.31
C LEU A 38 -2.43 -21.61 -7.79
N ASN A 39 -3.23 -22.69 -7.84
CA ASN A 39 -2.79 -24.03 -7.46
C ASN A 39 -1.70 -24.57 -8.41
N ASN A 40 -1.79 -24.21 -9.70
CA ASN A 40 -0.79 -24.56 -10.71
C ASN A 40 0.42 -23.59 -10.72
N LEU A 41 0.43 -22.58 -9.85
CA LEU A 41 1.60 -21.72 -9.66
C LEU A 41 2.64 -22.53 -8.88
N SER A 42 3.42 -23.33 -9.60
CA SER A 42 4.61 -23.94 -9.06
C SER A 42 5.74 -22.91 -9.11
N VAL A 43 6.22 -22.52 -7.96
CA VAL A 43 7.57 -22.02 -7.81
C VAL A 43 8.41 -23.28 -7.69
N SER A 44 9.20 -23.59 -8.72
CA SER A 44 9.83 -24.90 -8.93
C SER A 44 10.63 -25.32 -7.70
N ALA A 45 10.23 -26.39 -7.04
CA ALA A 45 10.95 -26.97 -5.91
C ALA A 45 12.25 -27.69 -6.32
N GLY A 46 12.62 -27.66 -7.61
CA GLY A 46 13.74 -28.43 -8.17
C GLY A 46 14.78 -27.63 -8.97
N GLY A 47 14.67 -26.31 -9.05
CA GLY A 47 15.64 -25.43 -9.73
C GLY A 47 16.45 -24.58 -8.74
N SER A 48 17.56 -24.04 -9.20
CA SER A 48 18.44 -23.17 -8.38
C SER A 48 17.77 -21.87 -7.91
N ASP A 49 16.69 -21.42 -8.57
CA ASP A 49 15.89 -20.26 -8.20
C ASP A 49 14.38 -20.56 -8.35
N PRO A 50 13.64 -20.72 -7.24
CA PRO A 50 12.21 -21.00 -7.29
C PRO A 50 11.37 -19.90 -7.93
N PHE A 51 11.88 -18.69 -8.12
CA PHE A 51 11.19 -17.54 -8.70
C PHE A 51 11.57 -17.22 -10.15
N ALA A 52 12.51 -17.99 -10.77
CA ALA A 52 13.06 -17.71 -12.10
C ALA A 52 12.00 -17.57 -13.20
N ASP A 53 10.99 -18.44 -13.19
CA ASP A 53 9.89 -18.42 -14.18
C ASP A 53 8.76 -17.44 -13.84
N LEU A 54 8.81 -16.83 -12.67
CA LEU A 54 7.72 -16.00 -12.20
C LEU A 54 7.54 -14.74 -13.07
N ARG A 55 8.62 -14.24 -13.68
CA ARG A 55 8.58 -13.09 -14.60
C ARG A 55 7.56 -13.28 -15.73
N GLN A 56 7.40 -14.50 -16.26
CA GLN A 56 6.46 -14.83 -17.33
C GLN A 56 4.99 -14.73 -16.90
N LYS A 57 4.72 -14.73 -15.59
CA LYS A 57 3.37 -14.58 -15.00
C LYS A 57 2.90 -13.13 -14.96
N TYR A 58 3.72 -12.18 -15.43
CA TYR A 58 3.39 -10.75 -15.49
C TYR A 58 3.22 -10.26 -16.93
N LEU A 59 2.61 -9.07 -17.07
CA LEU A 59 2.33 -8.42 -18.37
C LEU A 59 3.43 -7.43 -18.79
N LEU A 60 4.55 -7.39 -18.07
CA LEU A 60 5.67 -6.54 -18.45
C LEU A 60 6.18 -6.89 -19.85
N ALA A 61 6.51 -5.88 -20.65
CA ALA A 61 7.09 -6.07 -21.97
C ALA A 61 8.41 -6.86 -21.88
N PRO A 62 8.74 -7.70 -22.88
CA PRO A 62 9.92 -8.57 -22.81
C PRO A 62 11.25 -7.83 -22.67
N ASP A 63 11.34 -6.62 -23.25
CA ASP A 63 12.50 -5.74 -23.26
C ASP A 63 12.60 -4.83 -22.03
N VAL A 64 11.68 -4.93 -21.07
CA VAL A 64 11.66 -4.13 -19.85
C VAL A 64 12.20 -4.92 -18.66
N THR A 65 13.27 -4.43 -18.04
CA THR A 65 13.73 -4.84 -16.71
C THR A 65 13.20 -3.87 -15.66
N TYR A 66 12.30 -4.37 -14.80
CA TYR A 66 11.50 -3.51 -13.92
C TYR A 66 12.00 -3.54 -12.48
N PHE A 67 12.72 -2.50 -12.07
CA PHE A 67 13.26 -2.29 -10.72
C PHE A 67 12.53 -1.15 -9.98
N ASN A 68 11.24 -0.93 -10.27
CA ASN A 68 10.51 0.25 -9.76
C ASN A 68 9.16 -0.05 -9.10
N HIS A 69 9.02 -1.18 -8.39
CA HIS A 69 7.80 -1.52 -7.65
C HIS A 69 7.42 -0.48 -6.60
N GLY A 70 8.39 0.21 -6.02
CA GLY A 70 8.14 1.28 -5.06
C GLY A 70 7.41 2.50 -5.63
N SER A 71 7.47 2.76 -6.93
CA SER A 71 6.65 3.79 -7.57
C SER A 71 5.25 3.27 -7.88
N ILE A 72 5.18 2.16 -8.63
CA ILE A 72 3.94 1.46 -8.98
C ILE A 72 4.24 -0.01 -9.24
N GLY A 73 3.43 -0.91 -8.70
CA GLY A 73 3.59 -2.36 -8.90
C GLY A 73 3.05 -2.83 -10.24
N THR A 74 3.57 -3.95 -10.72
CA THR A 74 2.97 -4.68 -11.83
C THR A 74 1.96 -5.71 -11.33
N ILE A 75 0.92 -5.96 -12.10
CA ILE A 75 -0.14 -6.91 -11.74
C ILE A 75 0.15 -8.29 -12.38
N PRO A 76 0.01 -9.42 -11.66
CA PRO A 76 0.10 -10.75 -12.24
C PRO A 76 -1.01 -11.01 -13.27
N ARG A 77 -0.70 -11.77 -14.33
CA ARG A 77 -1.69 -12.11 -15.39
C ARG A 77 -2.96 -12.73 -14.83
N MET A 78 -2.85 -13.66 -13.89
CA MET A 78 -4.02 -14.31 -13.27
C MET A 78 -4.90 -13.33 -12.48
N VAL A 79 -4.29 -12.37 -11.79
CA VAL A 79 -5.03 -11.31 -11.05
C VAL A 79 -5.72 -10.37 -12.04
N GLN A 80 -5.04 -10.03 -13.15
CA GLN A 80 -5.65 -9.23 -14.23
C GLN A 80 -6.80 -9.96 -14.91
N GLN A 81 -6.70 -11.27 -15.09
CA GLN A 81 -7.78 -12.09 -15.67
C GLN A 81 -8.99 -12.18 -14.73
N ALA A 82 -8.77 -12.35 -13.43
CA ALA A 82 -9.84 -12.29 -12.43
C ALA A 82 -10.55 -10.93 -12.45
N ARG A 83 -9.77 -9.84 -12.51
CA ARG A 83 -10.31 -8.47 -12.65
C ARG A 83 -11.23 -8.36 -13.86
N GLN A 84 -10.79 -8.85 -15.03
CA GLN A 84 -11.61 -8.81 -16.26
C GLN A 84 -12.88 -9.64 -16.09
N GLY A 85 -12.79 -10.82 -15.50
CA GLY A 85 -13.96 -11.66 -15.23
C GLY A 85 -14.99 -10.99 -14.31
N TYR A 86 -14.56 -10.23 -13.32
CA TYR A 86 -15.48 -9.46 -12.46
C TYR A 86 -16.11 -8.27 -13.22
N LEU A 87 -15.35 -7.58 -14.08
CA LEU A 87 -15.89 -6.54 -14.96
C LEU A 87 -16.99 -7.10 -15.88
N ASP A 88 -16.68 -8.19 -16.56
CA ASP A 88 -17.62 -8.84 -17.49
C ASP A 88 -18.89 -9.29 -16.74
N LEU A 89 -18.74 -9.88 -15.56
CA LEU A 89 -19.88 -10.27 -14.73
C LEU A 89 -20.74 -9.07 -14.32
N CYS A 90 -20.13 -7.97 -13.91
CA CYS A 90 -20.87 -6.76 -13.54
C CYS A 90 -21.72 -6.24 -14.70
N GLU A 91 -21.24 -6.34 -15.94
CA GLU A 91 -21.97 -5.90 -17.13
C GLU A 91 -23.12 -6.86 -17.55
N THR A 92 -23.14 -8.10 -17.07
CA THR A 92 -24.27 -9.02 -17.37
C THR A 92 -25.58 -8.55 -16.72
N ASN A 93 -25.51 -7.88 -15.58
CA ASN A 93 -26.64 -7.24 -14.91
C ASN A 93 -26.14 -6.16 -13.95
N PRO A 94 -25.86 -4.93 -14.43
CA PRO A 94 -25.28 -3.86 -13.61
C PRO A 94 -26.14 -3.49 -12.39
N TRP A 95 -27.47 -3.58 -12.51
CA TRP A 95 -28.34 -3.34 -11.36
C TRP A 95 -28.12 -4.37 -10.25
N LEU A 96 -28.09 -5.64 -10.59
CA LEU A 96 -27.93 -6.73 -9.65
C LEU A 96 -26.54 -6.72 -9.02
N TYR A 97 -25.50 -6.58 -9.84
CA TYR A 97 -24.11 -6.76 -9.41
C TYR A 97 -23.41 -5.48 -9.00
N MET A 98 -24.04 -4.31 -9.12
CA MET A 98 -23.45 -3.04 -8.72
C MET A 98 -24.29 -2.21 -7.75
N TRP A 99 -25.59 -2.53 -7.58
CA TRP A 99 -26.50 -1.72 -6.78
C TRP A 99 -27.37 -2.51 -5.79
N SER A 100 -27.25 -3.81 -5.72
CA SER A 100 -28.09 -4.63 -4.84
C SER A 100 -27.29 -5.40 -3.80
N LYS A 101 -27.98 -6.06 -2.87
CA LYS A 101 -27.36 -6.81 -1.76
C LYS A 101 -26.25 -7.80 -2.12
N PRO A 102 -26.29 -8.53 -3.25
CA PRO A 102 -25.19 -9.42 -3.63
C PRO A 102 -23.82 -8.79 -3.54
N TRP A 103 -23.78 -7.53 -3.87
CA TRP A 103 -22.63 -6.70 -3.86
C TRP A 103 -22.10 -6.36 -2.46
N ASP A 104 -22.96 -6.07 -1.51
CA ASP A 104 -22.55 -5.78 -0.15
C ASP A 104 -21.89 -7.00 0.51
N GLU A 105 -22.37 -8.21 0.23
CA GLU A 105 -21.76 -9.44 0.72
C GLU A 105 -20.37 -9.68 0.13
N ALA A 106 -20.20 -9.52 -1.18
CA ALA A 106 -18.93 -9.70 -1.87
C ALA A 106 -17.89 -8.67 -1.38
N ARG A 107 -18.32 -7.42 -1.16
CA ARG A 107 -17.49 -6.35 -0.62
C ARG A 107 -17.12 -6.63 0.84
N ALA A 108 -18.05 -7.08 1.67
CA ALA A 108 -17.78 -7.45 3.05
C ALA A 108 -16.82 -8.64 3.16
N HIS A 109 -16.94 -9.63 2.30
CA HIS A 109 -16.02 -10.76 2.20
C HIS A 109 -14.60 -10.31 1.84
N THR A 110 -14.46 -9.46 0.82
CA THR A 110 -13.17 -8.88 0.42
C THR A 110 -12.54 -8.08 1.56
N ARG A 111 -13.35 -7.30 2.31
CA ARG A 111 -12.90 -6.54 3.49
C ARG A 111 -12.35 -7.45 4.57
N ALA A 112 -13.04 -8.54 4.87
CA ALA A 112 -12.59 -9.53 5.86
C ALA A 112 -11.25 -10.18 5.45
N ILE A 113 -11.08 -10.51 4.17
CA ILE A 113 -9.81 -11.03 3.63
C ILE A 113 -8.68 -10.00 3.78
N ALA A 114 -8.94 -8.75 3.43
CA ALA A 114 -7.97 -7.67 3.53
C ALA A 114 -7.58 -7.39 5.00
N ALA A 115 -8.55 -7.33 5.90
CA ALA A 115 -8.34 -7.16 7.32
C ALA A 115 -7.51 -8.30 7.92
N GLY A 116 -7.84 -9.54 7.61
CA GLY A 116 -7.08 -10.71 8.05
C GLY A 116 -5.64 -10.74 7.50
N PHE A 117 -5.41 -10.23 6.29
CA PHE A 117 -4.06 -10.12 5.72
C PHE A 117 -3.22 -9.03 6.41
N MET A 118 -3.86 -7.95 6.83
CA MET A 118 -3.22 -6.85 7.55
C MET A 118 -3.17 -7.02 9.08
N GLY A 119 -3.81 -8.06 9.63
CA GLY A 119 -3.84 -8.35 11.06
C GLY A 119 -4.67 -7.33 11.86
N CYS A 120 -5.91 -7.02 11.40
CA CYS A 120 -6.84 -6.12 12.06
C CYS A 120 -8.30 -6.59 11.89
N GLY A 121 -9.25 -5.87 12.49
CA GLY A 121 -10.69 -6.14 12.37
C GLY A 121 -11.26 -5.66 11.03
N ALA A 122 -12.27 -6.36 10.50
CA ALA A 122 -12.94 -5.94 9.28
C ALA A 122 -13.72 -4.63 9.47
N ASP A 123 -14.19 -4.34 10.69
CA ASP A 123 -14.86 -3.10 11.08
C ASP A 123 -13.87 -1.92 11.30
N GLU A 124 -12.59 -2.12 10.95
CA GLU A 124 -11.54 -1.11 11.00
C GLU A 124 -10.95 -0.79 9.61
N VAL A 125 -11.43 -1.44 8.54
CA VAL A 125 -10.88 -1.29 7.18
C VAL A 125 -11.84 -0.54 6.26
N VAL A 126 -11.37 0.54 5.69
CA VAL A 126 -12.03 1.39 4.69
C VAL A 126 -11.39 1.14 3.33
N PHE A 127 -12.18 0.94 2.27
CA PHE A 127 -11.68 0.90 0.91
C PHE A 127 -11.46 2.31 0.38
N THR A 128 -10.26 2.60 -0.07
CA THR A 128 -9.86 3.84 -0.73
C THR A 128 -9.29 3.55 -2.12
N HIS A 129 -8.97 4.58 -2.90
CA HIS A 129 -8.27 4.39 -4.17
C HIS A 129 -6.76 4.27 -3.98
N ASN A 130 -6.22 4.94 -2.96
CA ASN A 130 -4.79 4.96 -2.66
C ASN A 130 -4.52 5.65 -1.31
N THR A 131 -3.26 5.68 -0.91
CA THR A 131 -2.81 6.34 0.32
C THR A 131 -3.08 7.86 0.31
N THR A 132 -3.00 8.53 -0.83
CA THR A 132 -3.26 9.98 -0.94
C THR A 132 -4.70 10.32 -0.59
N GLU A 133 -5.68 9.56 -1.08
CA GLU A 133 -7.09 9.71 -0.69
C GLU A 133 -7.26 9.45 0.81
N ALA A 134 -6.67 8.38 1.33
CA ALA A 134 -6.75 8.05 2.74
C ALA A 134 -6.24 9.20 3.63
N PHE A 135 -5.10 9.80 3.31
CA PHE A 135 -4.58 10.96 4.06
C PHE A 135 -5.40 12.22 3.85
N SER A 136 -6.01 12.42 2.68
CA SER A 136 -6.96 13.51 2.45
C SER A 136 -8.21 13.35 3.32
N LEU A 137 -8.70 12.10 3.47
CA LEU A 137 -9.81 11.76 4.35
C LEU A 137 -9.44 12.05 5.81
N LEU A 138 -8.27 11.64 6.28
CA LEU A 138 -7.82 11.88 7.64
C LEU A 138 -7.64 13.37 7.93
N ALA A 139 -6.89 14.08 7.08
CA ALA A 139 -6.62 15.51 7.26
C ALA A 139 -7.89 16.37 7.17
N GLY A 140 -8.82 15.97 6.29
CA GLY A 140 -10.12 16.62 6.15
C GLY A 140 -11.13 16.25 7.21
N GLY A 141 -11.06 15.02 7.72
CA GLY A 141 -12.05 14.46 8.66
C GLY A 141 -11.74 14.66 10.14
N LEU A 142 -10.46 14.64 10.54
CA LEU A 142 -10.07 14.85 11.92
C LEU A 142 -10.46 16.27 12.38
N ASP A 143 -10.97 16.38 13.61
CA ASP A 143 -11.40 17.65 14.20
C ASP A 143 -10.22 18.42 14.81
N LEU A 144 -9.27 18.81 13.94
CA LEU A 144 -8.12 19.63 14.33
C LEU A 144 -8.48 21.12 14.29
N GLN A 145 -8.00 21.89 15.27
CA GLN A 145 -8.34 23.29 15.49
C GLN A 145 -7.10 24.15 15.70
N ALA A 146 -7.29 25.45 15.78
CA ALA A 146 -6.22 26.38 16.16
C ALA A 146 -5.63 26.00 17.51
N GLY A 147 -4.31 25.91 17.59
CA GLY A 147 -3.55 25.43 18.74
C GLY A 147 -3.08 23.97 18.61
N ASP A 148 -3.74 23.14 17.82
CA ASP A 148 -3.29 21.78 17.54
C ASP A 148 -2.07 21.76 16.59
N GLU A 149 -1.29 20.69 16.68
CA GLU A 149 -0.12 20.49 15.81
C GLU A 149 -0.14 19.10 15.18
N VAL A 150 0.19 19.04 13.89
CA VAL A 150 0.52 17.80 13.15
C VAL A 150 2.02 17.78 12.87
N VAL A 151 2.68 16.70 13.25
CA VAL A 151 4.14 16.56 13.09
C VAL A 151 4.47 15.43 12.11
N PHE A 152 5.42 15.65 11.21
CA PHE A 152 6.00 14.62 10.35
C PHE A 152 7.43 14.96 9.90
N SER A 153 8.16 13.95 9.45
CA SER A 153 9.55 14.10 9.02
C SER A 153 9.66 14.47 7.53
N SER A 154 10.83 14.93 7.13
CA SER A 154 11.19 15.13 5.72
C SER A 154 11.17 13.84 4.88
N MET A 155 11.12 12.66 5.52
CA MET A 155 10.98 11.36 4.87
C MET A 155 9.56 11.04 4.41
N ASN A 156 8.55 11.82 4.84
CA ASN A 156 7.17 11.58 4.44
C ASN A 156 6.96 11.84 2.95
N HIS A 157 6.25 10.93 2.29
CA HIS A 157 5.82 11.12 0.91
C HIS A 157 4.78 12.25 0.80
N SER A 158 4.83 13.02 -0.28
CA SER A 158 3.89 14.14 -0.52
C SER A 158 2.42 13.71 -0.44
N GLY A 159 2.08 12.50 -0.89
CA GLY A 159 0.72 11.94 -0.80
C GLY A 159 0.20 11.81 0.63
N ALA A 160 1.09 11.69 1.63
CA ALA A 160 0.73 11.63 3.05
C ALA A 160 0.91 12.97 3.78
N SER A 161 1.38 14.02 3.09
CA SER A 161 1.77 15.29 3.71
C SER A 161 0.97 16.49 3.24
N VAL A 162 0.69 16.61 1.94
CA VAL A 162 0.14 17.83 1.33
C VAL A 162 -1.24 18.19 1.87
N ALA A 163 -2.10 17.20 2.16
CA ALA A 163 -3.43 17.43 2.70
C ALA A 163 -3.39 18.17 4.06
N TRP A 164 -2.43 17.88 4.93
CA TRP A 164 -2.28 18.55 6.22
C TRP A 164 -2.01 20.04 6.05
N PHE A 165 -1.09 20.43 5.15
CA PHE A 165 -0.83 21.85 4.87
C PHE A 165 -2.06 22.56 4.29
N HIS A 166 -2.83 21.84 3.46
CA HIS A 166 -4.07 22.42 2.88
C HIS A 166 -5.08 22.74 3.96
N TYR A 167 -5.40 21.78 4.83
CA TYR A 167 -6.42 21.97 5.87
C TYR A 167 -5.93 22.84 7.03
N ALA A 168 -4.63 22.89 7.33
CA ALA A 168 -4.07 23.82 8.30
C ALA A 168 -4.39 25.29 7.95
N ARG A 169 -4.29 25.65 6.66
CA ARG A 169 -4.63 27.03 6.21
C ARG A 169 -6.09 27.40 6.42
N THR A 170 -7.01 26.44 6.43
CA THR A 170 -8.46 26.70 6.54
C THR A 170 -8.98 26.50 7.95
N ARG A 171 -8.30 25.73 8.80
CA ARG A 171 -8.74 25.40 10.16
C ARG A 171 -7.85 25.99 11.27
N GLY A 172 -6.67 26.49 10.93
CA GLY A 172 -5.80 27.20 11.87
C GLY A 172 -4.89 26.31 12.72
N PHE A 173 -4.89 24.98 12.57
CA PHE A 173 -3.89 24.15 13.22
C PHE A 173 -2.50 24.31 12.56
N SER A 174 -1.44 23.97 13.29
CA SER A 174 -0.08 24.05 12.77
C SER A 174 0.39 22.72 12.17
N VAL A 175 1.30 22.81 11.18
CA VAL A 175 2.01 21.66 10.64
C VAL A 175 3.51 21.89 10.80
N ARG A 176 4.16 20.97 11.53
CA ARG A 176 5.59 20.99 11.72
C ARG A 176 6.26 19.82 10.98
N LYS A 177 7.12 20.17 10.05
CA LYS A 177 7.97 19.22 9.36
C LYS A 177 9.38 19.32 9.93
N PHE A 178 9.92 18.22 10.47
CA PHE A 178 11.30 18.16 10.92
C PHE A 178 12.21 17.48 9.91
N ASP A 179 13.48 17.85 9.91
CA ASP A 179 14.47 17.25 9.04
C ASP A 179 14.96 15.92 9.61
N PHE A 180 14.85 14.88 8.81
CA PHE A 180 15.37 13.56 9.15
C PHE A 180 16.80 13.43 8.63
N PRO A 181 17.76 12.87 9.40
CA PRO A 181 19.17 12.74 8.99
C PRO A 181 19.31 11.59 7.96
N ILE A 182 18.80 11.80 6.75
CA ILE A 182 18.72 10.78 5.70
C ILE A 182 20.09 10.21 5.30
N ARG A 183 21.16 10.98 5.49
CA ARG A 183 22.53 10.52 5.18
C ARG A 183 23.06 9.51 6.18
N ASP A 184 22.56 9.55 7.42
CA ASP A 184 22.98 8.71 8.53
C ASP A 184 22.19 7.39 8.59
N VAL A 185 21.15 7.24 7.77
CA VAL A 185 20.28 6.05 7.72
C VAL A 185 21.03 4.73 7.69
N PRO A 186 22.18 4.57 7.00
CA PRO A 186 22.92 3.30 7.03
C PRO A 186 23.37 2.83 8.41
N THR A 187 23.50 3.76 9.37
CA THR A 187 24.04 3.51 10.72
C THR A 187 23.05 3.76 11.85
N LEU A 188 21.86 4.33 11.55
CA LEU A 188 20.84 4.59 12.57
C LEU A 188 20.31 3.29 13.17
N THR A 189 20.11 3.33 14.48
CA THR A 189 19.43 2.29 15.25
C THR A 189 17.93 2.59 15.40
N ALA A 190 17.16 1.59 15.82
CA ALA A 190 15.75 1.78 16.14
C ALA A 190 15.54 2.83 17.26
N ASP A 191 16.44 2.87 18.23
CA ASP A 191 16.33 3.79 19.37
C ASP A 191 16.67 5.24 18.97
N ASP A 192 17.63 5.45 18.04
CA ASP A 192 17.92 6.75 17.45
C ASP A 192 16.69 7.33 16.73
N ILE A 193 15.98 6.48 15.97
CA ILE A 193 14.78 6.89 15.25
C ILE A 193 13.65 7.27 16.22
N VAL A 194 13.47 6.51 17.30
CA VAL A 194 12.48 6.83 18.36
C VAL A 194 12.84 8.12 19.07
N ALA A 195 14.12 8.33 19.41
CA ALA A 195 14.62 9.55 20.05
C ALA A 195 14.38 10.77 19.15
N LEU A 196 14.71 10.67 17.87
CA LEU A 196 14.47 11.73 16.88
C LEU A 196 12.98 12.10 16.78
N CYS A 197 12.09 11.12 16.78
CA CYS A 197 10.65 11.38 16.78
C CYS A 197 10.24 12.11 18.08
N ARG A 198 10.71 11.64 19.25
CA ARG A 198 10.40 12.23 20.55
C ARG A 198 10.82 13.69 20.65
N GLU A 199 12.05 14.02 20.25
CA GLU A 199 12.62 15.38 20.30
C GLU A 199 11.82 16.38 19.45
N ASN A 200 11.06 15.84 18.49
CA ASN A 200 10.23 16.63 17.62
C ASN A 200 8.75 16.70 18.01
N LEU A 201 8.32 16.13 19.13
CA LEU A 201 6.98 16.32 19.69
C LEU A 201 6.91 17.56 20.58
N THR A 202 5.73 18.16 20.68
CA THR A 202 5.40 19.22 21.62
C THR A 202 4.09 18.90 22.35
N ASP A 203 3.76 19.63 23.41
CA ASP A 203 2.49 19.49 24.14
C ASP A 203 1.26 19.76 23.26
N ARG A 204 1.44 20.36 22.07
CA ARG A 204 0.38 20.63 21.09
C ARG A 204 0.26 19.56 20.03
N THR A 205 1.19 18.61 19.98
CA THR A 205 1.19 17.57 18.94
C THR A 205 0.02 16.60 19.16
N ARG A 206 -1.01 16.71 18.32
CA ARG A 206 -2.14 15.78 18.31
C ARG A 206 -1.95 14.62 17.36
N VAL A 207 -1.27 14.85 16.23
CA VAL A 207 -1.06 13.82 15.20
C VAL A 207 0.41 13.71 14.86
N LEU A 208 0.97 12.51 14.98
CA LEU A 208 2.27 12.15 14.43
C LEU A 208 2.06 11.34 13.15
N VAL A 209 2.62 11.81 12.03
CA VAL A 209 2.52 11.14 10.72
C VAL A 209 3.89 10.62 10.30
N LEU A 210 3.99 9.35 9.93
CA LEU A 210 5.26 8.75 9.50
C LEU A 210 5.04 7.61 8.49
N PRO A 211 6.02 7.31 7.61
CA PRO A 211 5.96 6.12 6.79
C PRO A 211 6.25 4.86 7.63
N HIS A 212 5.66 3.71 7.29
CA HIS A 212 6.16 2.43 7.79
C HIS A 212 7.49 2.08 7.13
N ILE A 213 7.53 2.20 5.81
CA ILE A 213 8.76 2.13 5.01
C ILE A 213 8.76 3.38 4.14
N ASP A 214 9.80 4.20 4.25
CA ASP A 214 9.92 5.40 3.44
C ASP A 214 10.19 5.07 1.96
N ASN A 215 9.87 6.02 1.09
CA ASN A 215 10.01 5.85 -0.34
C ASN A 215 11.36 6.32 -0.92
N LEU A 216 12.26 6.85 -0.09
CA LEU A 216 13.56 7.40 -0.52
C LEU A 216 14.66 6.36 -0.38
N VAL A 217 14.83 5.81 0.82
CA VAL A 217 15.92 4.89 1.16
C VAL A 217 15.44 3.53 1.68
N GLY A 218 14.11 3.35 1.83
CA GLY A 218 13.53 2.10 2.29
C GLY A 218 13.77 1.80 3.76
N LEU A 219 13.93 2.84 4.59
CA LEU A 219 14.00 2.71 6.03
C LEU A 219 12.66 2.24 6.58
N ARG A 220 12.67 1.11 7.28
CA ARG A 220 11.52 0.59 8.03
C ARG A 220 11.51 1.19 9.42
N HIS A 221 10.53 2.03 9.71
CA HIS A 221 10.37 2.66 11.01
C HIS A 221 9.95 1.65 12.09
N PRO A 222 10.51 1.72 13.32
CA PRO A 222 10.15 0.84 14.45
C PRO A 222 8.81 1.30 15.07
N LEU A 223 7.70 1.14 14.30
CA LEU A 223 6.39 1.75 14.57
C LEU A 223 5.85 1.45 15.96
N ARG A 224 6.01 0.22 16.48
CA ARG A 224 5.52 -0.11 17.81
C ARG A 224 6.18 0.76 18.87
N LYS A 225 7.51 0.88 18.85
CA LYS A 225 8.25 1.72 19.79
C LYS A 225 7.86 3.20 19.65
N ILE A 226 7.69 3.68 18.40
CA ILE A 226 7.30 5.06 18.13
C ILE A 226 5.87 5.33 18.60
N ALA A 227 4.92 4.43 18.35
CA ALA A 227 3.54 4.60 18.79
C ALA A 227 3.41 4.63 20.32
N ASP A 228 4.09 3.70 21.02
CA ASP A 228 4.11 3.66 22.48
C ASP A 228 4.73 4.96 23.07
N MET A 229 5.84 5.41 22.49
CA MET A 229 6.48 6.67 22.86
C MET A 229 5.56 7.87 22.60
N ALA A 230 4.96 7.99 21.41
CA ALA A 230 4.10 9.10 21.05
C ALA A 230 2.87 9.20 21.97
N HIS A 231 2.18 8.08 22.20
CA HIS A 231 1.03 8.05 23.11
C HIS A 231 1.40 8.38 24.56
N SER A 232 2.59 7.95 25.03
CA SER A 232 3.07 8.32 26.38
C SER A 232 3.39 9.81 26.51
N HIS A 233 3.62 10.51 25.40
CA HIS A 233 3.82 11.98 25.33
C HIS A 233 2.53 12.75 25.03
N GLY A 234 1.35 12.09 25.09
CA GLY A 234 0.07 12.75 24.91
C GLY A 234 -0.37 12.91 23.44
N VAL A 235 0.38 12.38 22.48
CA VAL A 235 -0.05 12.38 21.07
C VAL A 235 -1.31 11.53 20.93
N GLU A 236 -2.40 12.13 20.45
CA GLU A 236 -3.69 11.45 20.35
C GLU A 236 -3.71 10.39 19.23
N PHE A 237 -3.12 10.70 18.08
CA PHE A 237 -3.14 9.84 16.92
C PHE A 237 -1.76 9.64 16.28
N VAL A 238 -1.45 8.40 15.98
CA VAL A 238 -0.32 8.00 15.14
C VAL A 238 -0.86 7.51 13.79
N ALA A 239 -0.59 8.27 12.72
CA ALA A 239 -1.04 7.98 11.35
C ALA A 239 0.12 7.53 10.47
N VAL A 240 -0.03 6.36 9.83
CA VAL A 240 1.05 5.70 9.13
C VAL A 240 0.80 5.59 7.63
N ASP A 241 1.77 6.05 6.84
CA ASP A 241 1.86 5.74 5.41
C ASP A 241 2.48 4.35 5.23
N GLY A 242 1.63 3.37 4.98
CA GLY A 242 1.99 1.98 4.70
C GLY A 242 2.09 1.64 3.21
N ALA A 243 2.14 2.64 2.33
CA ALA A 243 2.12 2.43 0.87
C ALA A 243 3.23 1.51 0.36
N GLN A 244 4.37 1.43 1.07
CA GLN A 244 5.51 0.58 0.69
C GLN A 244 5.54 -0.76 1.45
N SER A 245 4.65 -1.01 2.40
CA SER A 245 4.83 -2.11 3.35
C SER A 245 3.97 -3.33 3.06
N VAL A 246 2.66 -3.13 2.84
CA VAL A 246 1.70 -4.24 2.62
C VAL A 246 2.01 -4.95 1.30
N GLY A 247 2.31 -6.25 1.36
CA GLY A 247 2.79 -7.06 0.24
C GLY A 247 4.32 -7.05 0.04
N MET A 248 5.05 -6.11 0.68
CA MET A 248 6.53 -6.14 0.71
C MET A 248 7.03 -6.95 1.90
N ILE A 249 6.47 -6.71 3.08
CA ILE A 249 6.77 -7.38 4.34
C ILE A 249 5.49 -7.88 4.99
N PRO A 250 5.55 -8.88 5.88
CA PRO A 250 4.41 -9.22 6.73
C PRO A 250 4.04 -8.04 7.64
N VAL A 251 2.74 -7.72 7.70
CA VAL A 251 2.22 -6.62 8.52
C VAL A 251 1.15 -7.17 9.45
N ASN A 252 1.21 -6.81 10.74
CA ASN A 252 0.12 -6.98 11.69
C ASN A 252 -0.14 -5.63 12.36
N ILE A 253 -1.14 -4.90 11.84
CA ILE A 253 -1.40 -3.51 12.22
C ILE A 253 -1.78 -3.39 13.71
N THR A 254 -2.55 -4.34 14.23
CA THR A 254 -2.93 -4.35 15.65
C THR A 254 -1.71 -4.32 16.57
N ASN A 255 -0.66 -5.07 16.21
CA ASN A 255 0.59 -5.12 16.98
C ASN A 255 1.44 -3.84 16.87
N LEU A 256 1.21 -3.00 15.86
CA LEU A 256 1.95 -1.74 15.69
C LEU A 256 1.52 -0.64 16.66
N GLY A 257 0.32 -0.74 17.24
CA GLY A 257 -0.18 0.25 18.21
C GLY A 257 -0.63 1.58 17.60
N VAL A 258 -0.66 1.70 16.28
CA VAL A 258 -1.02 2.91 15.54
C VAL A 258 -2.53 3.09 15.43
N ASP A 259 -3.01 4.31 15.14
CA ASP A 259 -4.44 4.63 15.06
C ASP A 259 -4.97 4.63 13.63
N PHE A 260 -4.13 5.03 12.69
CA PHE A 260 -4.45 5.02 11.24
C PHE A 260 -3.30 4.40 10.45
N TYR A 261 -3.65 3.61 9.44
CA TYR A 261 -2.66 3.02 8.55
C TYR A 261 -3.20 2.94 7.13
N ALA A 262 -2.61 3.71 6.23
CA ALA A 262 -3.04 3.79 4.84
C ALA A 262 -2.10 3.01 3.91
N THR A 263 -2.64 2.29 2.92
CA THR A 263 -1.82 1.59 1.93
C THR A 263 -2.37 1.72 0.52
N SER A 264 -1.45 1.67 -0.45
CA SER A 264 -1.75 1.63 -1.88
C SER A 264 -1.55 0.20 -2.39
N ALA A 265 -2.63 -0.55 -2.52
CA ALA A 265 -2.59 -1.97 -2.85
C ALA A 265 -2.00 -2.27 -4.24
N HIS A 266 -1.98 -1.28 -5.12
CA HIS A 266 -1.41 -1.38 -6.46
C HIS A 266 0.13 -1.35 -6.53
N LYS A 267 0.84 -1.22 -5.37
CA LYS A 267 2.31 -1.32 -5.31
C LYS A 267 2.72 -2.77 -5.02
N TRP A 268 3.11 -3.05 -3.82
CA TRP A 268 3.69 -4.33 -3.41
C TRP A 268 2.67 -5.47 -3.27
N LEU A 269 1.42 -5.15 -2.97
CA LEU A 269 0.33 -6.13 -2.95
C LEU A 269 -0.10 -6.55 -4.37
N GLN A 270 0.30 -5.79 -5.41
CA GLN A 270 0.09 -6.11 -6.82
C GLN A 270 -1.39 -6.21 -7.23
N ALA A 271 -2.26 -5.51 -6.50
CA ALA A 271 -3.66 -5.34 -6.83
C ALA A 271 -3.86 -4.38 -8.04
N PRO A 272 -5.06 -4.26 -8.58
CA PRO A 272 -5.36 -3.27 -9.62
C PRO A 272 -5.03 -1.84 -9.20
N LYS A 273 -4.73 -0.97 -10.17
CA LYS A 273 -4.53 0.46 -9.94
C LYS A 273 -5.85 1.09 -9.51
N GLY A 274 -5.78 2.02 -8.54
CA GLY A 274 -6.98 2.64 -8.00
C GLY A 274 -7.63 1.84 -6.85
N VAL A 275 -6.89 0.94 -6.20
CA VAL A 275 -7.31 0.26 -4.97
C VAL A 275 -6.31 0.54 -3.86
N GLY A 276 -6.83 1.01 -2.74
CA GLY A 276 -6.11 1.24 -1.50
C GLY A 276 -6.95 0.85 -0.29
N LEU A 277 -6.34 0.84 0.87
CA LEU A 277 -6.97 0.53 2.14
C LEU A 277 -6.56 1.57 3.19
N LEU A 278 -7.50 1.93 4.06
CA LEU A 278 -7.24 2.70 5.25
C LEU A 278 -7.72 1.90 6.46
N TYR A 279 -6.80 1.53 7.34
CA TYR A 279 -7.13 1.07 8.68
C TYR A 279 -7.43 2.27 9.56
N MET A 280 -8.52 2.19 10.29
CA MET A 280 -8.93 3.16 11.31
C MET A 280 -9.22 2.43 12.60
N ARG A 281 -8.36 2.57 13.61
CA ARG A 281 -8.56 1.95 14.91
C ARG A 281 -9.95 2.29 15.44
N LYS A 282 -10.68 1.32 15.97
CA LYS A 282 -12.07 1.49 16.37
C LYS A 282 -12.32 2.71 17.26
N ARG A 283 -11.45 2.95 18.25
CA ARG A 283 -11.54 4.12 19.13
C ARG A 283 -11.38 5.46 18.39
N ALA A 284 -10.63 5.47 17.28
CA ALA A 284 -10.32 6.69 16.52
C ALA A 284 -11.39 7.03 15.46
N GLN A 285 -12.29 6.09 15.13
CA GLN A 285 -13.31 6.30 14.09
C GLN A 285 -14.26 7.44 14.41
N ALA A 286 -14.65 7.60 15.68
CA ALA A 286 -15.53 8.66 16.12
C ALA A 286 -14.93 10.08 16.01
N SER A 287 -13.60 10.19 15.95
CA SER A 287 -12.87 11.46 15.81
C SER A 287 -12.73 11.93 14.36
N VAL A 288 -13.14 11.10 13.39
CA VAL A 288 -13.03 11.42 11.96
C VAL A 288 -14.43 11.65 11.38
N ARG A 289 -14.64 12.79 10.74
CA ARG A 289 -15.86 13.08 9.98
C ARG A 289 -15.68 12.61 8.53
N PRO A 290 -16.70 12.00 7.89
CA PRO A 290 -16.66 11.71 6.47
C PRO A 290 -16.46 12.98 5.65
N ILE A 291 -15.57 12.93 4.64
CA ILE A 291 -15.36 14.06 3.73
C ILE A 291 -16.36 14.05 2.54
N TRP A 292 -16.90 12.87 2.23
CA TRP A 292 -17.92 12.71 1.20
C TRP A 292 -19.31 12.99 1.75
N VAL A 293 -20.09 13.76 1.03
CA VAL A 293 -21.50 14.05 1.39
C VAL A 293 -22.39 13.30 0.43
N THR A 294 -23.01 12.22 0.92
CA THR A 294 -23.84 11.32 0.12
C THR A 294 -25.17 11.02 0.82
N TRP A 295 -26.11 10.44 0.08
CA TRP A 295 -27.38 9.96 0.65
C TRP A 295 -27.22 8.74 1.57
N GLY A 296 -26.10 8.00 1.45
CA GLY A 296 -25.83 6.78 2.21
C GLY A 296 -25.38 7.02 3.65
N GLN A 297 -25.07 8.25 4.05
CA GLN A 297 -24.53 8.58 5.39
C GLN A 297 -25.41 8.04 6.54
N LYS A 298 -26.74 8.08 6.40
CA LYS A 298 -27.65 7.52 7.42
C LYS A 298 -27.59 5.98 7.47
N SER A 299 -27.43 5.34 6.34
CA SER A 299 -27.35 3.87 6.23
C SER A 299 -26.07 3.31 6.78
N TRP A 300 -24.98 4.06 6.71
CA TRP A 300 -23.64 3.63 7.14
C TRP A 300 -23.18 4.28 8.46
N ALA A 301 -24.07 4.97 9.16
CA ALA A 301 -23.74 5.60 10.44
C ALA A 301 -23.21 4.56 11.45
N GLY A 302 -22.08 4.88 12.08
CA GLY A 302 -21.41 3.96 13.03
C GLY A 302 -20.62 2.80 12.39
N SER A 303 -20.43 2.82 11.08
CA SER A 303 -19.69 1.83 10.32
C SER A 303 -18.60 2.50 9.47
N VAL A 304 -17.51 1.77 9.21
CA VAL A 304 -16.41 2.27 8.35
C VAL A 304 -16.83 2.55 6.92
N GLN A 305 -17.95 1.97 6.45
CA GLN A 305 -18.49 2.23 5.12
C GLN A 305 -18.86 3.69 4.90
N ILE A 306 -19.15 4.46 5.95
CA ILE A 306 -19.42 5.90 5.85
C ILE A 306 -18.25 6.68 5.24
N PHE A 307 -17.01 6.21 5.42
CA PHE A 307 -15.81 6.87 4.92
C PHE A 307 -15.46 6.52 3.47
N GLU A 308 -16.09 5.50 2.91
CA GLU A 308 -15.86 5.03 1.54
C GLU A 308 -17.04 5.28 0.59
N ASP A 309 -18.12 5.87 1.11
CA ASP A 309 -19.33 6.14 0.33
C ASP A 309 -19.20 7.48 -0.42
N TYR A 310 -18.68 7.42 -1.63
CA TYR A 310 -18.59 8.53 -2.56
C TYR A 310 -19.49 8.35 -3.82
N GLY A 311 -20.43 7.42 -3.76
CA GLY A 311 -21.32 7.05 -4.87
C GLY A 311 -20.89 5.79 -5.62
N THR A 312 -21.22 5.71 -6.89
CA THR A 312 -20.92 4.55 -7.73
C THR A 312 -19.40 4.37 -7.89
N ARG A 313 -18.90 3.18 -7.62
CA ARG A 313 -17.49 2.83 -7.76
C ARG A 313 -17.29 1.59 -8.64
N ASN A 314 -16.08 1.43 -9.17
CA ASN A 314 -15.70 0.21 -9.86
C ASN A 314 -15.41 -0.90 -8.83
N LEU A 315 -16.34 -1.79 -8.69
CA LEU A 315 -16.26 -2.82 -7.68
C LEU A 315 -15.47 -4.04 -8.11
N ALA A 316 -15.35 -4.29 -9.38
CA ALA A 316 -14.44 -5.33 -9.89
C ALA A 316 -13.01 -5.11 -9.39
N GLU A 317 -12.57 -3.84 -9.28
CA GLU A 317 -11.28 -3.49 -8.69
C GLU A 317 -11.18 -3.92 -7.22
N VAL A 318 -12.23 -3.67 -6.44
CA VAL A 318 -12.27 -4.03 -5.01
C VAL A 318 -12.29 -5.55 -4.84
N LEU A 319 -13.09 -6.29 -5.63
CA LEU A 319 -13.16 -7.75 -5.55
C LEU A 319 -11.82 -8.41 -5.88
N THR A 320 -11.13 -7.90 -6.91
CA THR A 320 -9.82 -8.39 -7.33
C THR A 320 -8.74 -8.27 -6.24
N LEU A 321 -8.96 -7.44 -5.21
CA LEU A 321 -8.06 -7.35 -4.06
C LEU A 321 -7.92 -8.70 -3.34
N SER A 322 -9.00 -9.49 -3.26
CA SER A 322 -8.97 -10.83 -2.66
C SER A 322 -8.02 -11.76 -3.41
N ASP A 323 -8.04 -11.71 -4.75
CA ASP A 323 -7.19 -12.53 -5.60
C ASP A 323 -5.72 -12.08 -5.52
N ALA A 324 -5.47 -10.78 -5.47
CA ALA A 324 -4.13 -10.25 -5.25
C ALA A 324 -3.55 -10.68 -3.88
N ILE A 325 -4.37 -10.65 -2.82
CA ILE A 325 -3.98 -11.13 -1.50
C ILE A 325 -3.68 -12.64 -1.51
N ALA A 326 -4.53 -13.44 -2.16
CA ALA A 326 -4.30 -14.88 -2.28
C ALA A 326 -2.99 -15.18 -3.04
N PHE A 327 -2.70 -14.43 -4.10
CA PHE A 327 -1.43 -14.52 -4.83
C PHE A 327 -0.24 -14.18 -3.91
N GLN A 328 -0.30 -13.09 -3.14
CA GLN A 328 0.76 -12.71 -2.20
C GLN A 328 0.98 -13.78 -1.11
N LYS A 329 -0.10 -14.29 -0.50
CA LYS A 329 0.00 -15.38 0.47
C LYS A 329 0.70 -16.61 -0.12
N ARG A 330 0.41 -16.95 -1.38
CA ARG A 330 1.09 -18.04 -2.08
C ARG A 330 2.60 -17.78 -2.23
N LEU A 331 2.99 -16.55 -2.60
CA LEU A 331 4.40 -16.18 -2.70
C LEU A 331 5.09 -16.18 -1.32
N GLU A 332 4.43 -15.70 -0.27
CA GLU A 332 4.97 -15.71 1.09
C GLU A 332 5.26 -17.12 1.58
N THR A 333 4.36 -18.08 1.35
CA THR A 333 4.57 -19.50 1.69
C THR A 333 5.74 -20.14 0.91
N GLN A 334 6.15 -19.53 -0.18
CA GLN A 334 7.25 -19.96 -1.04
C GLN A 334 8.57 -19.21 -0.76
N GLY A 335 8.64 -18.41 0.29
CA GLY A 335 9.86 -17.72 0.69
C GLY A 335 10.08 -16.34 0.03
N ALA A 336 9.02 -15.66 -0.39
CA ALA A 336 9.14 -14.35 -1.05
C ALA A 336 9.90 -13.29 -0.22
N VAL A 337 9.77 -13.32 1.11
CA VAL A 337 10.50 -12.40 1.99
C VAL A 337 11.99 -12.67 1.95
N GLN A 338 12.38 -13.95 2.03
CA GLN A 338 13.76 -14.41 1.95
C GLN A 338 14.37 -14.07 0.58
N ARG A 339 13.61 -14.29 -0.50
CA ARG A 339 14.04 -13.92 -1.87
C ARG A 339 14.31 -12.41 -2.00
N LYS A 340 13.41 -11.58 -1.53
CA LYS A 340 13.56 -10.12 -1.56
C LYS A 340 14.81 -9.68 -0.76
N ARG A 341 15.03 -10.29 0.40
CA ARG A 341 16.25 -10.06 1.20
C ARG A 341 17.51 -10.46 0.45
N ALA A 342 17.54 -11.66 -0.15
CA ALA A 342 18.69 -12.12 -0.92
C ALA A 342 19.03 -11.20 -2.08
N LEU A 343 18.03 -10.76 -2.86
CA LEU A 343 18.23 -9.79 -3.95
C LEU A 343 18.81 -8.46 -3.46
N ARG A 344 18.29 -7.95 -2.33
CA ARG A 344 18.82 -6.72 -1.71
C ARG A 344 20.29 -6.89 -1.30
N ASP A 345 20.61 -7.98 -0.63
CA ASP A 345 21.96 -8.23 -0.15
C ASP A 345 22.93 -8.43 -1.32
N TYR A 346 22.48 -9.05 -2.41
CA TYR A 346 23.23 -9.16 -3.66
C TYR A 346 23.57 -7.78 -4.25
N VAL A 347 22.58 -6.87 -4.34
CA VAL A 347 22.80 -5.49 -4.81
C VAL A 347 23.76 -4.76 -3.86
N ARG A 348 23.63 -4.91 -2.53
CA ARG A 348 24.51 -4.26 -1.55
C ARG A 348 25.95 -4.70 -1.72
N GLN A 349 26.20 -6.00 -1.97
CA GLN A 349 27.54 -6.51 -2.27
C GLN A 349 28.11 -5.92 -3.56
N ALA A 350 27.29 -5.83 -4.62
CA ALA A 350 27.69 -5.23 -5.88
C ALA A 350 28.06 -3.74 -5.73
N VAL A 351 27.34 -3.00 -4.87
CA VAL A 351 27.67 -1.60 -4.53
C VAL A 351 29.00 -1.52 -3.75
N ALA A 352 29.21 -2.39 -2.78
CA ALA A 352 30.42 -2.37 -1.93
C ALA A 352 31.72 -2.62 -2.73
N SER A 353 31.66 -3.29 -3.87
CA SER A 353 32.80 -3.53 -4.75
C SER A 353 33.10 -2.38 -5.73
N ARG A 354 32.35 -1.26 -5.68
CA ARG A 354 32.47 -0.14 -6.63
C ARG A 354 32.71 1.18 -5.90
N PRO A 355 33.88 1.80 -6.01
CA PRO A 355 34.24 3.00 -5.23
C PRO A 355 33.45 4.26 -5.61
N ASN A 356 32.84 4.29 -6.81
CA ASN A 356 31.99 5.38 -7.29
C ASN A 356 30.53 5.26 -6.82
N LEU A 357 30.17 4.20 -6.08
CA LEU A 357 28.83 3.99 -5.56
C LEU A 357 28.83 4.00 -4.03
N THR A 358 27.72 4.46 -3.46
CA THR A 358 27.54 4.50 -2.00
C THR A 358 26.19 3.89 -1.62
N TRP A 359 26.20 2.97 -0.66
CA TRP A 359 24.94 2.46 -0.08
C TRP A 359 24.28 3.52 0.80
N ARG A 360 23.00 3.84 0.55
CA ARG A 360 22.26 4.91 1.24
C ARG A 360 21.08 4.40 2.08
N SER A 361 20.92 3.11 2.19
CA SER A 361 19.81 2.46 2.90
C SER A 361 20.28 1.79 4.19
N PRO A 362 19.39 1.41 5.12
CA PRO A 362 19.80 0.71 6.33
C PRO A 362 20.65 -0.52 6.03
N THR A 363 21.63 -0.82 6.88
CA THR A 363 22.44 -2.03 6.77
C THR A 363 21.72 -3.22 7.36
N GLU A 364 21.12 -3.05 8.54
CA GLU A 364 20.43 -4.11 9.25
C GLU A 364 19.04 -4.39 8.67
N TRP A 365 18.70 -5.68 8.52
CA TRP A 365 17.44 -6.11 7.90
C TRP A 365 16.20 -5.65 8.68
N ASP A 366 16.27 -5.56 10.00
CA ASP A 366 15.13 -5.16 10.82
C ASP A 366 14.66 -3.72 10.55
N LEU A 367 15.58 -2.87 10.08
CA LEU A 367 15.30 -1.51 9.63
C LEU A 367 15.28 -1.36 8.11
N ALA A 368 15.51 -2.45 7.36
CA ALA A 368 15.61 -2.43 5.91
C ALA A 368 14.34 -2.96 5.23
N SER A 369 14.33 -2.85 3.91
CA SER A 369 13.24 -3.30 3.06
C SER A 369 13.76 -3.74 1.67
N SER A 370 12.85 -4.08 0.76
CA SER A 370 13.16 -4.38 -0.65
C SER A 370 13.21 -3.13 -1.53
N LEU A 371 13.17 -1.96 -0.92
CA LEU A 371 13.41 -0.67 -1.54
C LEU A 371 14.71 -0.12 -0.96
N TYR A 372 15.60 0.33 -1.81
CA TYR A 372 16.91 0.84 -1.39
C TYR A 372 17.48 1.83 -2.40
N SER A 373 18.40 2.67 -1.93
CA SER A 373 19.01 3.72 -2.72
C SER A 373 20.52 3.60 -2.77
N ILE A 374 21.06 3.91 -3.94
CA ILE A 374 22.49 3.88 -4.27
C ILE A 374 22.90 5.30 -4.66
N GLY A 375 23.85 5.89 -3.93
CA GLY A 375 24.43 7.18 -4.26
C GLY A 375 25.41 7.06 -5.42
N LEU A 376 25.37 8.01 -6.35
CA LEU A 376 26.28 8.11 -7.49
C LEU A 376 27.31 9.21 -7.26
N GLN A 377 28.56 8.92 -7.61
CA GLN A 377 29.63 9.93 -7.72
C GLN A 377 29.96 10.18 -9.19
N GLY A 378 30.15 11.45 -9.54
CA GLY A 378 30.62 11.85 -10.87
C GLY A 378 29.64 11.73 -12.03
N ARG A 379 28.40 11.27 -11.79
CA ARG A 379 27.34 11.11 -12.82
C ARG A 379 26.00 11.61 -12.29
N ASP A 380 25.18 12.25 -13.14
CA ASP A 380 23.82 12.67 -12.79
C ASP A 380 22.85 11.47 -12.81
N SER A 381 22.10 11.26 -11.74
CA SER A 381 21.16 10.13 -11.60
C SER A 381 20.03 10.15 -12.64
N ARG A 382 19.60 11.33 -13.10
CA ARG A 382 18.55 11.47 -14.12
C ARG A 382 19.07 11.11 -15.50
N GLU A 383 20.32 11.49 -15.82
CA GLU A 383 20.95 11.13 -17.07
C GLU A 383 21.18 9.62 -17.15
N VAL A 384 21.71 9.03 -16.07
CA VAL A 384 21.87 7.57 -15.94
C VAL A 384 20.53 6.86 -16.09
N SER A 385 19.48 7.33 -15.42
CA SER A 385 18.16 6.71 -15.52
C SER A 385 17.57 6.80 -16.93
N ARG A 386 17.78 7.92 -17.62
CA ARG A 386 17.32 8.11 -19.00
C ARG A 386 18.05 7.18 -19.98
N ASP A 387 19.36 7.13 -19.87
CA ASP A 387 20.20 6.28 -20.71
C ASP A 387 19.85 4.79 -20.52
N MET A 388 19.80 4.35 -19.28
CA MET A 388 19.46 2.96 -18.91
C MET A 388 18.06 2.55 -19.40
N PHE A 389 17.11 3.48 -19.40
CA PHE A 389 15.77 3.20 -19.92
C PHE A 389 15.76 3.16 -21.44
N GLN A 390 16.31 4.20 -22.11
CA GLN A 390 16.20 4.34 -23.56
C GLN A 390 17.01 3.29 -24.32
N ASN A 391 18.19 2.94 -23.83
CA ASN A 391 19.13 2.07 -24.52
C ASN A 391 19.12 0.62 -24.01
N HIS A 392 18.60 0.38 -22.79
CA HIS A 392 18.73 -0.94 -22.13
C HIS A 392 17.44 -1.42 -21.46
N GLY A 393 16.34 -0.65 -21.49
CA GLY A 393 15.04 -1.07 -20.97
C GLY A 393 14.92 -1.14 -19.44
N TYR A 394 15.89 -0.60 -18.67
CA TYR A 394 15.83 -0.61 -17.22
C TYR A 394 14.95 0.50 -16.67
N VAL A 395 13.99 0.16 -15.81
CA VAL A 395 13.07 1.10 -15.17
C VAL A 395 13.33 1.14 -13.66
N PHE A 396 13.85 2.25 -13.16
CA PHE A 396 14.05 2.54 -11.74
C PHE A 396 13.83 4.03 -11.46
N ARG A 397 13.94 4.48 -10.22
CA ARG A 397 13.65 5.87 -9.85
C ARG A 397 14.94 6.65 -9.55
N PRO A 398 15.30 7.70 -10.32
CA PRO A 398 16.34 8.63 -9.91
C PRO A 398 15.78 9.62 -8.89
N PHE A 399 16.60 10.00 -7.92
CA PHE A 399 16.39 11.18 -7.09
C PHE A 399 17.57 12.11 -7.27
N HIS A 400 17.27 13.37 -7.48
CA HIS A 400 18.26 14.41 -7.72
C HIS A 400 17.92 15.64 -6.87
N GLY A 401 18.92 16.21 -6.25
CA GLY A 401 18.89 17.43 -5.46
C GLY A 401 20.33 17.80 -5.12
N ASP A 402 20.59 19.01 -4.65
CA ASP A 402 21.94 19.57 -4.47
C ASP A 402 22.87 18.65 -3.67
N ASP A 403 22.31 17.86 -2.76
CA ASP A 403 23.06 16.92 -1.91
C ASP A 403 22.60 15.47 -1.99
N TRP A 404 21.63 15.14 -2.88
CA TRP A 404 21.01 13.83 -2.94
C TRP A 404 20.91 13.33 -4.37
N ASN A 405 21.99 12.70 -4.84
CA ASN A 405 22.10 12.14 -6.19
C ASN A 405 22.11 10.62 -6.10
N THR A 406 20.93 9.99 -6.26
CA THR A 406 20.76 8.57 -6.01
C THR A 406 19.90 7.87 -7.06
N LEU A 407 20.12 6.56 -7.21
CA LEU A 407 19.24 5.63 -7.89
C LEU A 407 18.49 4.80 -6.84
N ARG A 408 17.16 4.91 -6.81
CA ARG A 408 16.34 4.05 -5.98
C ARG A 408 15.90 2.83 -6.77
N LEU A 409 16.30 1.67 -6.30
CA LEU A 409 15.87 0.39 -6.80
C LEU A 409 14.79 -0.19 -5.87
N SER A 410 13.82 -0.87 -6.45
CA SER A 410 12.76 -1.58 -5.74
C SER A 410 12.41 -2.84 -6.50
N LEU A 411 13.22 -3.88 -6.24
CA LEU A 411 13.11 -5.17 -6.87
C LEU A 411 11.98 -6.00 -6.25
N ASN A 412 11.41 -6.89 -7.06
CA ASN A 412 10.44 -7.86 -6.57
C ASN A 412 10.97 -9.29 -6.80
N VAL A 413 10.27 -10.27 -6.27
CA VAL A 413 10.65 -11.69 -6.26
C VAL A 413 10.99 -12.27 -7.63
N PHE A 414 10.44 -11.73 -8.72
CA PHE A 414 10.68 -12.19 -10.08
C PHE A 414 11.93 -11.58 -10.74
N ASN A 415 12.61 -10.64 -10.07
CA ASN A 415 13.89 -10.14 -10.56
C ASN A 415 15.00 -11.15 -10.28
N THR A 416 16.03 -11.12 -11.11
CA THR A 416 17.13 -12.10 -11.09
C THR A 416 18.48 -11.45 -10.83
N GLU A 417 19.42 -12.21 -10.30
CA GLU A 417 20.82 -11.79 -10.13
C GLU A 417 21.45 -11.43 -11.49
N LYS A 418 21.10 -12.14 -12.56
CA LYS A 418 21.57 -11.83 -13.92
C LYS A 418 21.11 -10.43 -14.39
N GLU A 419 19.89 -10.02 -14.05
CA GLU A 419 19.42 -8.64 -14.34
C GLU A 419 20.22 -7.63 -13.53
N ILE A 420 20.55 -7.95 -12.27
CA ILE A 420 21.36 -7.10 -11.39
C ILE A 420 22.79 -6.97 -11.91
N ASP A 421 23.43 -8.09 -12.28
CA ASP A 421 24.79 -8.08 -12.84
C ASP A 421 24.86 -7.18 -14.07
N ARG A 422 23.90 -7.37 -14.99
CA ARG A 422 23.83 -6.55 -16.21
C ARG A 422 23.59 -5.08 -15.91
N PHE A 423 22.76 -4.78 -14.91
CA PHE A 423 22.56 -3.40 -14.45
C PHE A 423 23.88 -2.73 -14.02
N PHE A 424 24.69 -3.44 -13.21
CA PHE A 424 25.96 -2.92 -12.72
C PHE A 424 27.07 -2.89 -13.78
N GLU A 425 27.07 -3.82 -14.75
CA GLU A 425 27.95 -3.74 -15.93
C GLU A 425 27.71 -2.46 -16.74
N LEU A 426 26.43 -2.15 -16.98
CA LEU A 426 26.02 -0.94 -17.72
C LEU A 426 26.25 0.35 -16.93
N LEU A 427 26.16 0.25 -15.61
CA LEU A 427 26.40 1.40 -14.73
C LEU A 427 27.90 1.74 -14.63
N GLY A 428 28.81 0.81 -14.81
CA GLY A 428 30.26 0.99 -14.77
C GLY A 428 30.85 0.79 -13.39
#